data_1c070e7d5473caf8c3e8e8f76052bc67
#
_entry.id   1c070e7d5473caf8c3e8e8f76052bc67
#
_cell.length_a   1.000
_cell.length_b   1.000
_cell.length_c   1.000
_cell.angle_alpha   90.00
_cell.angle_beta   90.00
_cell.angle_gamma   90.00
#
_symmetry.space_group_name_H-M   'P 1'
#
loop_
_entity.id
_entity.type
_entity.pdbx_description
1 polymer ?
#
loop_
_entity_poly.entity_id
_entity_poly.type
_entity_poly.pdbx_seq_one_letter_code
_entity_poly.pdbx_strand_id
1 'polypeptide(L)'
;YNPVIKDPATPTPAPGNNSVFTDLGSVSWAEQSIMALYNMGIVNGMGDGLFEPSAPVTREQFAKMIVGVMGYQVDQNATTEFSDANGDWYTPYIAAAVEHGIITGRDDGTFGVGQNITREDIAVIIFRTQGSPAAEMHEFPDSDQISDYAEGAVSYMYSTGIARGDDNGYFN
;
A
#
# COMPACT_ATOMS: atom_id res chain seq x y z
N TYR A 1 -24.03 -4.77 9.63
CA TYR A 1 -24.22 -4.24 8.27
C TYR A 1 -22.99 -4.65 7.48
N ASN A 2 -23.14 -5.63 6.61
CA ASN A 2 -22.03 -6.18 5.82
C ASN A 2 -22.09 -5.50 4.45
N PRO A 3 -21.20 -4.56 4.09
CA PRO A 3 -21.17 -4.04 2.75
C PRO A 3 -20.71 -5.16 1.81
N VAL A 4 -21.60 -5.60 0.94
CA VAL A 4 -21.25 -6.47 -0.18
C VAL A 4 -20.24 -5.69 -1.03
N ILE A 5 -18.96 -6.06 -0.92
CA ILE A 5 -17.93 -5.58 -1.83
C ILE A 5 -18.27 -6.19 -3.19
N LYS A 6 -18.79 -5.35 -4.07
CA LYS A 6 -18.98 -5.69 -5.47
C LYS A 6 -17.59 -6.05 -6.01
N ASP A 7 -17.43 -7.25 -6.57
CA ASP A 7 -16.23 -7.62 -7.31
C ASP A 7 -15.79 -6.42 -8.16
N PRO A 8 -14.54 -5.96 -8.03
CA PRO A 8 -14.02 -5.00 -8.99
C PRO A 8 -14.02 -5.69 -10.33
N ALA A 9 -14.94 -5.31 -11.19
CA ALA A 9 -14.96 -5.76 -12.57
C ALA A 9 -13.54 -5.57 -13.11
N THR A 10 -12.91 -6.65 -13.58
CA THR A 10 -11.63 -6.59 -14.28
C THR A 10 -11.72 -5.45 -15.29
N PRO A 11 -10.94 -4.36 -15.15
CA PRO A 11 -11.08 -3.25 -16.05
C PRO A 11 -10.69 -3.71 -17.46
N THR A 12 -11.63 -3.60 -18.37
CA THR A 12 -11.40 -3.86 -19.79
C THR A 12 -10.37 -2.85 -20.29
N PRO A 13 -9.30 -3.27 -21.01
CA PRO A 13 -8.31 -2.34 -21.53
C PRO A 13 -8.98 -1.30 -22.44
N ALA A 14 -8.92 -0.05 -22.07
CA ALA A 14 -9.30 1.03 -22.97
C ALA A 14 -8.21 1.17 -24.04
N PRO A 15 -8.56 1.24 -25.34
CA PRO A 15 -7.58 1.46 -26.40
C PRO A 15 -7.21 2.95 -26.45
N GLY A 16 -5.95 3.26 -26.22
CA GLY A 16 -5.41 4.60 -26.44
C GLY A 16 -4.34 4.96 -25.42
N ASN A 17 -3.07 4.89 -25.83
CA ASN A 17 -1.90 5.39 -25.14
C ASN A 17 -2.04 6.91 -24.87
N ASN A 18 -2.69 7.28 -23.78
CA ASN A 18 -2.60 8.59 -23.17
C ASN A 18 -2.09 8.45 -21.74
N SER A 19 -0.97 7.75 -21.59
CA SER A 19 -0.27 7.78 -20.31
C SER A 19 0.25 9.19 -20.07
N VAL A 20 -0.10 9.76 -18.92
CA VAL A 20 0.45 11.04 -18.43
C VAL A 20 1.93 10.88 -18.11
N PHE A 21 2.37 9.62 -17.87
CA PHE A 21 3.73 9.27 -17.52
C PHE A 21 4.46 8.63 -18.70
N THR A 22 5.70 9.07 -18.92
CA THR A 22 6.52 8.66 -20.07
C THR A 22 7.44 7.47 -19.76
N ASP A 23 7.59 7.10 -18.49
CA ASP A 23 8.54 6.12 -17.98
C ASP A 23 7.94 4.76 -17.59
N LEU A 24 6.66 4.52 -17.89
CA LEU A 24 5.98 3.26 -17.56
C LEU A 24 6.27 2.11 -18.52
N GLY A 25 7.05 2.33 -19.59
CA GLY A 25 7.32 1.31 -20.60
C GLY A 25 7.95 0.00 -20.05
N SER A 26 8.78 0.10 -19.02
CA SER A 26 9.40 -1.05 -18.35
C SER A 26 8.46 -1.82 -17.42
N VAL A 27 7.35 -1.21 -17.04
CA VAL A 27 6.34 -1.76 -16.11
C VAL A 27 4.93 -1.66 -16.71
N SER A 28 4.80 -1.92 -18.00
CA SER A 28 3.54 -1.82 -18.73
C SER A 28 2.39 -2.63 -18.11
N TRP A 29 2.71 -3.71 -17.39
CA TRP A 29 1.75 -4.51 -16.63
C TRP A 29 1.07 -3.72 -15.50
N ALA A 30 1.74 -2.70 -14.95
CA ALA A 30 1.24 -1.86 -13.84
C ALA A 30 0.59 -0.56 -14.34
N GLU A 31 0.79 -0.18 -15.62
CA GLU A 31 0.35 1.11 -16.17
C GLU A 31 -1.13 1.41 -15.88
N GLN A 32 -2.00 0.43 -16.09
CA GLN A 32 -3.43 0.59 -15.86
C GLN A 32 -3.74 0.90 -14.38
N SER A 33 -3.10 0.22 -13.45
CA SER A 33 -3.28 0.44 -12.01
C SER A 33 -2.73 1.80 -11.59
N ILE A 34 -1.57 2.18 -12.10
CA ILE A 34 -0.96 3.49 -11.84
C ILE A 34 -1.88 4.61 -12.34
N MET A 35 -2.39 4.50 -13.56
CA MET A 35 -3.30 5.48 -14.14
C MET A 35 -4.64 5.55 -13.40
N ALA A 36 -5.15 4.43 -12.89
CA ALA A 36 -6.34 4.42 -12.06
C ALA A 36 -6.12 5.22 -10.76
N LEU A 37 -5.02 4.99 -10.05
CA LEU A 37 -4.67 5.74 -8.84
C LEU A 37 -4.42 7.23 -9.14
N TYR A 38 -3.80 7.55 -10.27
CA TYR A 38 -3.61 8.91 -10.72
C TYR A 38 -4.96 9.62 -10.97
N ASN A 39 -5.87 8.98 -11.70
CA ASN A 39 -7.19 9.53 -11.99
C ASN A 39 -8.07 9.71 -10.73
N MET A 40 -7.81 8.92 -9.69
CA MET A 40 -8.43 9.07 -8.37
C MET A 40 -7.76 10.18 -7.54
N GLY A 41 -6.67 10.79 -8.00
CA GLY A 41 -5.91 11.80 -7.26
C GLY A 41 -5.09 11.24 -6.08
N ILE A 42 -4.88 9.93 -6.04
CA ILE A 42 -4.14 9.25 -4.95
C ILE A 42 -2.63 9.39 -5.15
N VAL A 43 -2.17 9.27 -6.40
CA VAL A 43 -0.78 9.48 -6.79
C VAL A 43 -0.69 10.60 -7.82
N ASN A 44 0.42 11.35 -7.82
CA ASN A 44 0.62 12.49 -8.71
C ASN A 44 1.87 12.35 -9.61
N GLY A 45 2.67 11.29 -9.43
CA GLY A 45 4.00 11.16 -10.04
C GLY A 45 5.04 12.08 -9.39
N MET A 46 6.22 12.13 -9.98
CA MET A 46 7.39 12.85 -9.47
C MET A 46 7.65 14.20 -10.17
N GLY A 47 6.79 14.58 -11.11
CA GLY A 47 6.94 15.77 -11.96
C GLY A 47 7.47 15.45 -13.35
N ASP A 48 7.47 16.43 -14.24
CA ASP A 48 7.99 16.36 -15.62
C ASP A 48 7.47 15.14 -16.44
N GLY A 49 6.27 14.64 -16.12
CA GLY A 49 5.68 13.47 -16.77
C GLY A 49 6.35 12.14 -16.37
N LEU A 50 7.00 12.08 -15.21
CA LEU A 50 7.62 10.88 -14.66
C LEU A 50 6.81 10.33 -13.48
N PHE A 51 6.74 9.01 -13.39
CA PHE A 51 6.18 8.29 -12.24
C PHE A 51 7.26 7.69 -11.34
N GLU A 52 8.38 7.29 -11.93
CA GLU A 52 9.50 6.58 -11.31
C GLU A 52 9.09 5.23 -10.69
N PRO A 53 8.56 4.29 -11.49
CA PRO A 53 7.95 3.06 -11.01
C PRO A 53 8.92 2.12 -10.26
N SER A 54 10.22 2.30 -10.41
CA SER A 54 11.25 1.53 -9.74
C SER A 54 11.78 2.21 -8.47
N ALA A 55 11.33 3.43 -8.17
CA ALA A 55 11.73 4.12 -6.95
C ALA A 55 11.10 3.44 -5.71
N PRO A 56 11.85 3.32 -4.61
CA PRO A 56 11.28 2.81 -3.38
C PRO A 56 10.23 3.78 -2.84
N VAL A 57 9.18 3.22 -2.22
CA VAL A 57 8.11 3.99 -1.58
C VAL A 57 8.41 4.12 -0.09
N THR A 58 8.30 5.34 0.46
CA THR A 58 8.46 5.52 1.90
C THR A 58 7.19 5.16 2.67
N ARG A 59 7.31 4.90 3.97
CA ARG A 59 6.19 4.51 4.84
C ARG A 59 5.08 5.56 4.86
N GLU A 60 5.43 6.85 4.95
CA GLU A 60 4.46 7.95 4.94
C GLU A 60 3.80 8.15 3.58
N GLN A 61 4.52 7.90 2.47
CA GLN A 61 3.91 7.90 1.14
C GLN A 61 2.87 6.79 1.01
N PHE A 62 3.18 5.59 1.49
CA PHE A 62 2.24 4.48 1.46
C PHE A 62 1.03 4.73 2.37
N ALA A 63 1.23 5.32 3.57
CA ALA A 63 0.13 5.72 4.45
C ALA A 63 -0.84 6.67 3.75
N LYS A 64 -0.34 7.68 3.03
CA LYS A 64 -1.17 8.58 2.23
C LYS A 64 -1.94 7.83 1.14
N MET A 65 -1.26 6.94 0.42
CA MET A 65 -1.89 6.17 -0.66
C MET A 65 -3.03 5.30 -0.14
N ILE A 66 -2.81 4.54 0.92
CA ILE A 66 -3.84 3.62 1.45
C ILE A 66 -5.03 4.37 2.06
N VAL A 67 -4.79 5.48 2.76
CA VAL A 67 -5.86 6.36 3.28
C VAL A 67 -6.71 6.91 2.13
N GLY A 68 -6.06 7.33 1.04
CA GLY A 68 -6.75 7.79 -0.17
C GLY A 68 -7.58 6.70 -0.84
N VAL A 69 -7.02 5.49 -1.00
CA VAL A 69 -7.74 4.32 -1.57
C VAL A 69 -8.96 3.95 -0.74
N MET A 70 -8.83 3.97 0.58
CA MET A 70 -9.92 3.64 1.51
C MET A 70 -10.95 4.77 1.65
N GLY A 71 -10.66 5.97 1.13
CA GLY A 71 -11.54 7.12 1.25
C GLY A 71 -11.73 7.60 2.69
N TYR A 72 -10.76 7.37 3.57
CA TYR A 72 -10.83 7.81 4.96
C TYR A 72 -10.80 9.34 5.05
N GLN A 73 -11.57 9.87 5.99
CA GLN A 73 -11.55 11.30 6.27
C GLN A 73 -10.22 11.70 6.92
N VAL A 74 -9.68 12.83 6.49
CA VAL A 74 -8.37 13.33 6.95
C VAL A 74 -8.57 14.68 7.62
N ASP A 75 -8.33 14.75 8.93
CA ASP A 75 -8.27 16.03 9.65
C ASP A 75 -6.88 16.67 9.45
N GLN A 76 -6.85 17.79 8.73
CA GLN A 76 -5.60 18.51 8.43
C GLN A 76 -4.91 19.08 9.68
N ASN A 77 -5.60 19.15 10.83
CA ASN A 77 -5.05 19.60 12.11
C ASN A 77 -4.69 18.43 13.04
N ALA A 78 -4.84 17.19 12.59
CA ALA A 78 -4.49 16.03 13.40
C ALA A 78 -3.01 16.02 13.79
N THR A 79 -2.74 15.41 14.93
CA THR A 79 -1.39 15.08 15.40
C THR A 79 -1.29 13.58 15.64
N THR A 80 -0.07 13.07 15.74
CA THR A 80 0.21 11.68 16.09
C THR A 80 0.96 11.59 17.41
N GLU A 81 0.95 10.42 18.02
CA GLU A 81 1.78 10.12 19.19
C GLU A 81 3.23 9.77 18.82
N PHE A 82 3.53 9.61 17.53
CA PHE A 82 4.86 9.26 17.05
C PHE A 82 5.80 10.46 17.10
N SER A 83 6.98 10.26 17.66
CA SER A 83 7.96 11.35 17.87
C SER A 83 8.52 11.94 16.57
N ASP A 84 8.47 11.18 15.46
CA ASP A 84 9.00 11.55 14.15
C ASP A 84 7.91 11.92 13.12
N ALA A 85 6.62 11.92 13.49
CA ALA A 85 5.54 12.03 12.52
C ALA A 85 4.58 13.20 12.75
N ASN A 86 5.11 14.35 13.19
CA ASN A 86 4.32 15.56 13.43
C ASN A 86 4.88 16.77 12.67
N GLY A 87 3.97 17.66 12.23
CA GLY A 87 4.32 18.96 11.69
C GLY A 87 4.64 18.99 10.20
N ASP A 88 4.27 17.97 9.42
CA ASP A 88 4.50 17.92 7.98
C ASP A 88 3.26 17.35 7.24
N TRP A 89 3.29 17.34 5.91
CA TRP A 89 2.19 16.93 5.02
C TRP A 89 1.65 15.53 5.31
N TYR A 90 2.47 14.62 5.82
CA TYR A 90 2.11 13.23 6.09
C TYR A 90 1.34 13.03 7.40
N THR A 91 1.49 13.95 8.37
CA THR A 91 0.89 13.82 9.70
C THR A 91 -0.61 13.50 9.67
N PRO A 92 -1.46 14.22 8.91
CA PRO A 92 -2.89 13.94 8.85
C PRO A 92 -3.23 12.55 8.33
N TYR A 93 -2.46 12.05 7.37
CA TYR A 93 -2.68 10.72 6.78
C TYR A 93 -2.24 9.61 7.73
N ILE A 94 -1.12 9.78 8.42
CA ILE A 94 -0.67 8.83 9.43
C ILE A 94 -1.68 8.77 10.58
N ALA A 95 -2.18 9.92 11.07
CA ALA A 95 -3.21 9.98 12.10
C ALA A 95 -4.49 9.23 11.68
N ALA A 96 -4.98 9.47 10.46
CA ALA A 96 -6.14 8.76 9.93
C ALA A 96 -5.91 7.25 9.82
N ALA A 97 -4.73 6.81 9.38
CA ALA A 97 -4.40 5.40 9.28
C ALA A 97 -4.34 4.70 10.66
N VAL A 98 -3.86 5.41 11.67
CA VAL A 98 -3.83 4.95 13.08
C VAL A 98 -5.25 4.88 13.66
N GLU A 99 -6.06 5.92 13.46
CA GLU A 99 -7.46 5.97 13.91
C GLU A 99 -8.28 4.78 13.38
N HIS A 100 -8.03 4.37 12.14
CA HIS A 100 -8.69 3.22 11.52
C HIS A 100 -7.99 1.88 11.82
N GLY A 101 -6.95 1.87 12.64
CA GLY A 101 -6.25 0.66 13.10
C GLY A 101 -5.46 -0.07 12.00
N ILE A 102 -5.22 0.56 10.84
CA ILE A 102 -4.47 -0.07 9.75
C ILE A 102 -2.95 0.09 9.90
N ILE A 103 -2.51 1.08 10.67
CA ILE A 103 -1.10 1.32 11.00
C ILE A 103 -0.95 1.45 12.52
N THR A 104 0.15 0.92 13.09
CA THR A 104 0.42 0.94 14.54
C THR A 104 1.76 1.57 14.86
N GLY A 105 2.61 2.03 14.07
CA GLY A 105 3.96 2.50 14.43
C GLY A 105 4.88 1.38 14.94
N ARG A 106 5.98 1.78 15.54
CA ARG A 106 7.05 0.91 16.02
C ARG A 106 7.11 0.90 17.55
N ASP A 107 7.79 -0.11 18.10
CA ASP A 107 7.94 -0.28 19.54
C ASP A 107 8.77 0.83 20.21
N ASP A 108 9.58 1.55 19.44
CA ASP A 108 10.39 2.68 19.90
C ASP A 108 9.62 4.02 19.94
N GLY A 109 8.33 4.01 19.64
CA GLY A 109 7.47 5.20 19.61
C GLY A 109 7.63 6.06 18.35
N THR A 110 8.28 5.52 17.31
CA THR A 110 8.37 6.18 15.99
C THR A 110 7.40 5.58 14.98
N PHE A 111 7.10 6.32 13.94
CA PHE A 111 6.44 5.81 12.73
C PHE A 111 7.46 5.23 11.74
N GLY A 112 8.63 5.79 11.67
CA GLY A 112 9.69 5.52 10.69
C GLY A 112 9.57 6.39 9.44
N VAL A 113 9.34 7.68 9.64
CA VAL A 113 9.30 8.66 8.54
C VAL A 113 10.62 8.67 7.77
N GLY A 114 10.53 8.75 6.43
CA GLY A 114 11.67 8.71 5.52
C GLY A 114 12.25 7.32 5.27
N GLN A 115 11.73 6.28 5.92
CA GLN A 115 12.18 4.90 5.68
C GLN A 115 11.31 4.24 4.60
N ASN A 116 11.95 3.43 3.76
CA ASN A 116 11.23 2.64 2.77
C ASN A 116 10.31 1.64 3.48
N ILE A 117 9.09 1.49 2.95
CA ILE A 117 8.18 0.47 3.43
C ILE A 117 8.61 -0.90 2.91
N THR A 118 8.55 -1.93 3.76
CA THR A 118 8.83 -3.30 3.35
C THR A 118 7.61 -3.93 2.68
N ARG A 119 7.83 -4.98 1.90
CA ARG A 119 6.75 -5.70 1.23
C ARG A 119 5.83 -6.41 2.25
N GLU A 120 6.38 -6.91 3.34
CA GLU A 120 5.60 -7.50 4.44
C GLU A 120 4.75 -6.45 5.17
N ASP A 121 5.28 -5.24 5.41
CA ASP A 121 4.51 -4.14 6.00
C ASP A 121 3.32 -3.73 5.10
N ILE A 122 3.53 -3.68 3.78
CA ILE A 122 2.46 -3.43 2.81
C ILE A 122 1.37 -4.51 2.94
N ALA A 123 1.77 -5.79 3.02
CA ALA A 123 0.84 -6.89 3.20
C ALA A 123 0.03 -6.76 4.48
N VAL A 124 0.67 -6.43 5.60
CA VAL A 124 -0.01 -6.21 6.90
C VAL A 124 -1.01 -5.06 6.84
N ILE A 125 -0.64 -3.93 6.23
CA ILE A 125 -1.54 -2.77 6.13
C ILE A 125 -2.76 -3.12 5.27
N ILE A 126 -2.56 -3.74 4.10
CA ILE A 126 -3.68 -4.17 3.23
C ILE A 126 -4.55 -5.20 3.95
N PHE A 127 -3.96 -6.19 4.63
CA PHE A 127 -4.69 -7.19 5.39
C PHE A 127 -5.58 -6.57 6.48
N ARG A 128 -5.08 -5.56 7.19
CA ARG A 128 -5.86 -4.81 8.19
C ARG A 128 -7.02 -4.03 7.57
N THR A 129 -6.87 -3.48 6.35
CA THR A 129 -8.00 -2.84 5.67
C THR A 129 -9.14 -3.81 5.37
N GLN A 130 -8.87 -5.11 5.29
CA GLN A 130 -9.86 -6.16 5.07
C GLN A 130 -10.45 -6.71 6.40
N GLY A 131 -10.09 -6.14 7.53
CA GLY A 131 -10.53 -6.60 8.86
C GLY A 131 -9.78 -7.82 9.38
N SER A 132 -8.58 -8.07 8.87
CA SER A 132 -7.70 -9.18 9.29
C SER A 132 -8.40 -10.55 9.28
N PRO A 133 -8.97 -10.98 8.14
CA PRO A 133 -9.70 -12.23 8.06
C PRO A 133 -8.79 -13.44 8.32
N ALA A 134 -9.35 -14.55 8.76
CA ALA A 134 -8.58 -15.79 8.89
C ALA A 134 -8.02 -16.22 7.52
N ALA A 135 -6.76 -16.61 7.48
CA ALA A 135 -6.10 -17.12 6.28
C ALA A 135 -5.44 -18.47 6.57
N GLU A 136 -5.43 -19.34 5.57
CA GLU A 136 -4.61 -20.55 5.63
C GLU A 136 -3.15 -20.16 5.47
N MET A 137 -2.28 -20.69 6.33
CA MET A 137 -0.85 -20.40 6.27
C MET A 137 -0.25 -20.99 5.01
N HIS A 138 0.56 -20.18 4.31
CA HIS A 138 1.32 -20.58 3.14
C HIS A 138 2.81 -20.47 3.43
N GLU A 139 3.55 -21.54 3.13
CA GLU A 139 5.01 -21.56 3.25
C GLU A 139 5.64 -21.07 1.95
N PHE A 140 6.43 -20.02 2.05
CA PHE A 140 7.31 -19.54 1.00
C PHE A 140 8.72 -20.09 1.21
N PRO A 141 9.55 -20.22 0.16
CA PRO A 141 10.95 -20.61 0.32
C PRO A 141 11.76 -19.70 1.24
N ASP A 142 11.32 -18.45 1.43
CA ASP A 142 11.89 -17.42 2.29
C ASP A 142 11.03 -17.11 3.52
N SER A 143 10.17 -18.03 3.96
CA SER A 143 9.32 -17.83 5.14
C SER A 143 10.12 -17.50 6.42
N ASP A 144 11.36 -17.95 6.50
CA ASP A 144 12.28 -17.62 7.60
C ASP A 144 12.75 -16.16 7.62
N GLN A 145 12.51 -15.42 6.53
CA GLN A 145 12.80 -13.97 6.41
C GLN A 145 11.55 -13.12 6.59
N ILE A 146 10.37 -13.73 6.63
CA ILE A 146 9.11 -13.04 6.91
C ILE A 146 8.95 -12.93 8.43
N SER A 147 8.69 -11.71 8.90
CA SER A 147 8.48 -11.47 10.32
C SER A 147 7.21 -12.15 10.83
N ASP A 148 7.25 -12.71 12.04
CA ASP A 148 6.12 -13.43 12.68
C ASP A 148 4.81 -12.62 12.61
N TYR A 149 4.88 -11.28 12.80
CA TYR A 149 3.70 -10.41 12.74
C TYR A 149 3.06 -10.32 11.35
N ALA A 150 3.80 -10.66 10.29
CA ALA A 150 3.37 -10.52 8.90
C ALA A 150 2.90 -11.83 8.26
N GLU A 151 3.23 -13.00 8.84
CA GLU A 151 2.95 -14.31 8.25
C GLU A 151 1.49 -14.50 7.82
N GLY A 152 0.54 -14.16 8.69
CA GLY A 152 -0.89 -14.27 8.39
C GLY A 152 -1.33 -13.33 7.26
N ALA A 153 -0.79 -12.11 7.23
CA ALA A 153 -1.08 -11.13 6.20
C ALA A 153 -0.50 -11.56 4.84
N VAL A 154 0.74 -12.03 4.83
CA VAL A 154 1.42 -12.53 3.62
C VAL A 154 0.69 -13.75 3.04
N SER A 155 0.28 -14.69 3.90
CA SER A 155 -0.53 -15.85 3.51
C SER A 155 -1.89 -15.46 2.92
N TYR A 156 -2.55 -14.44 3.51
CA TYR A 156 -3.78 -13.88 2.99
C TYR A 156 -3.58 -13.25 1.60
N MET A 157 -2.54 -12.45 1.42
CA MET A 157 -2.21 -11.82 0.13
C MET A 157 -1.98 -12.87 -0.96
N TYR A 158 -1.34 -13.97 -0.60
CA TYR A 158 -1.13 -15.10 -1.52
C TYR A 158 -2.45 -15.81 -1.86
N SER A 159 -3.24 -16.19 -0.86
CA SER A 159 -4.49 -16.95 -1.06
C SER A 159 -5.53 -16.18 -1.88
N THR A 160 -5.53 -14.84 -1.75
CA THR A 160 -6.42 -13.97 -2.52
C THR A 160 -5.85 -13.55 -3.88
N GLY A 161 -4.61 -13.94 -4.19
CA GLY A 161 -3.92 -13.62 -5.44
C GLY A 161 -3.47 -12.16 -5.57
N ILE A 162 -3.51 -11.38 -4.47
CA ILE A 162 -3.04 -9.99 -4.45
C ILE A 162 -1.50 -9.94 -4.59
N ALA A 163 -0.80 -10.85 -3.91
CA ALA A 163 0.64 -11.01 -4.08
C ALA A 163 0.99 -12.51 -4.14
N ARG A 164 1.81 -12.91 -5.11
CA ARG A 164 2.12 -14.33 -5.38
C ARG A 164 3.59 -14.69 -5.22
N GLY A 165 4.43 -13.73 -4.86
CA GLY A 165 5.87 -13.90 -4.86
C GLY A 165 6.50 -13.71 -6.25
N ASP A 166 7.80 -13.97 -6.35
CA ASP A 166 8.57 -13.93 -7.58
C ASP A 166 8.46 -15.26 -8.38
N ASP A 167 9.16 -15.35 -9.51
CA ASP A 167 9.18 -16.54 -10.37
C ASP A 167 9.79 -17.79 -9.69
N ASN A 168 10.52 -17.64 -8.60
CA ASN A 168 11.06 -18.73 -7.78
C ASN A 168 10.18 -19.05 -6.58
N GLY A 169 9.08 -18.34 -6.42
CA GLY A 169 8.14 -18.48 -5.33
C GLY A 169 8.51 -17.77 -4.04
N TYR A 170 9.58 -16.93 -4.02
CA TYR A 170 9.93 -16.12 -2.85
C TYR A 170 8.95 -14.96 -2.69
N PHE A 171 8.58 -14.67 -1.44
CA PHE A 171 7.70 -13.53 -1.18
C PHE A 171 8.45 -12.20 -1.28
N ASN A 172 9.63 -12.07 -0.72
CA ASN A 172 10.54 -10.92 -0.49
C ASN A 172 10.18 -9.54 -1.05
#